data_a4681279d251f1ac2ac382c0b0af7db6
#
_entry.id   a4681279d251f1ac2ac382c0b0af7db6
#
_cell.length_a   1.000
_cell.length_b   1.000
_cell.length_c   1.000
_cell.angle_alpha   90.00
_cell.angle_beta   90.00
_cell.angle_gamma   90.00
#
_symmetry.space_group_name_H-M   'P 1'
#
loop_
_entity.id
_entity.type
_entity.pdbx_description
1 polymer ?
#
loop_
_entity_poly.entity_id
_entity_poly.type
_entity_poly.pdbx_seq_one_letter_code
_entity_poly.pdbx_strand_id
1 'polypeptide(L)'
;MLKGKFEINLDFFKLKSPSLIGVDISSSSVKMVELSMVGKGNQSYRIERYVIESMPVDAMLDGAIVDLEAVSECLQRGWKRMGTRQRNVALALPATDVITKKIFVPIERGFCFLIV
;
A
#
# COMPACT_ATOMS: atom_id res chain seq x y z
N MET A 1 49.75 -1.31 -18.69
CA MET A 1 48.59 -2.23 -18.52
C MET A 1 47.73 -1.75 -17.38
N LEU A 2 46.74 -0.98 -17.69
CA LEU A 2 45.77 -0.49 -16.70
C LEU A 2 44.69 -1.56 -16.55
N LYS A 3 44.79 -2.40 -15.53
CA LYS A 3 43.68 -3.20 -15.04
C LYS A 3 42.80 -2.30 -14.22
N GLY A 4 41.97 -1.48 -14.86
CA GLY A 4 40.88 -0.81 -14.24
C GLY A 4 39.83 -1.86 -13.86
N LYS A 5 39.76 -2.27 -12.59
CA LYS A 5 38.57 -2.93 -12.07
C LYS A 5 37.44 -1.93 -12.14
N PHE A 6 36.60 -2.08 -13.14
CA PHE A 6 35.34 -1.38 -13.20
C PHE A 6 34.41 -2.11 -12.23
N GLU A 7 34.47 -1.75 -10.96
CA GLU A 7 33.45 -2.17 -9.99
C GLU A 7 32.23 -1.31 -10.26
N ILE A 8 31.31 -1.88 -11.04
CA ILE A 8 29.93 -1.33 -11.08
C ILE A 8 29.34 -1.57 -9.70
N ASN A 9 29.24 -0.51 -8.93
CA ASN A 9 28.54 -0.55 -7.65
C ASN A 9 27.05 -0.76 -7.91
N LEU A 10 26.62 -2.04 -7.92
CA LEU A 10 25.23 -2.45 -8.10
C LEU A 10 24.31 -1.99 -6.97
N ASP A 11 24.86 -1.40 -5.90
CA ASP A 11 24.08 -0.77 -4.83
C ASP A 11 23.25 0.43 -5.32
N PHE A 12 23.62 1.02 -6.47
CA PHE A 12 22.84 2.08 -7.10
C PHE A 12 21.52 1.55 -7.71
N PHE A 13 21.49 0.26 -8.06
CA PHE A 13 20.31 -0.44 -8.56
C PHE A 13 19.54 -1.20 -7.46
N LYS A 14 19.92 -1.10 -6.20
CA LYS A 14 19.02 -1.45 -5.11
C LYS A 14 17.86 -0.49 -5.17
N LEU A 15 16.88 -0.87 -5.96
CA LEU A 15 15.54 -0.34 -5.92
C LEU A 15 15.16 -0.26 -4.44
N LYS A 16 15.16 0.95 -3.88
CA LYS A 16 14.46 1.22 -2.64
C LYS A 16 13.11 0.55 -2.81
N SER A 17 12.79 -0.40 -1.93
CA SER A 17 11.44 -0.95 -1.91
C SER A 17 10.49 0.22 -2.01
N PRO A 18 9.65 0.29 -3.05
CA PRO A 18 8.82 1.46 -3.24
C PRO A 18 8.05 1.67 -1.96
N SER A 19 8.09 2.86 -1.39
CA SER A 19 7.23 3.19 -0.27
C SER A 19 5.79 2.94 -0.71
N LEU A 20 4.99 2.43 0.20
CA LEU A 20 3.62 2.05 -0.05
C LEU A 20 2.71 2.91 0.81
N ILE A 21 1.58 3.34 0.27
CA ILE A 21 0.56 4.04 1.03
C ILE A 21 -0.50 3.04 1.45
N GLY A 22 -0.62 2.82 2.74
CA GLY A 22 -1.76 2.10 3.30
C GLY A 22 -2.98 3.02 3.33
N VAL A 23 -4.13 2.53 2.86
CA VAL A 23 -5.39 3.26 2.88
C VAL A 23 -6.44 2.42 3.61
N ASP A 24 -7.09 3.03 4.59
CA ASP A 24 -8.22 2.48 5.31
C ASP A 24 -9.43 3.38 5.09
N ILE A 25 -10.49 2.82 4.53
CA ILE A 25 -11.75 3.51 4.26
C ILE A 25 -12.79 2.98 5.22
N SER A 26 -13.32 3.85 6.07
CA SER A 26 -14.37 3.53 7.02
C SER A 26 -15.55 4.49 6.87
N SER A 27 -16.69 4.17 7.49
CA SER A 27 -17.89 5.00 7.45
C SER A 27 -17.68 6.42 7.98
N SER A 28 -16.69 6.62 8.85
CA SER A 28 -16.43 7.92 9.50
C SER A 28 -15.25 8.68 8.91
N SER A 29 -14.31 7.98 8.29
CA SER A 29 -13.06 8.61 7.82
C SER A 29 -12.30 7.74 6.83
N VAL A 30 -11.50 8.41 6.02
CA VAL A 30 -10.41 7.81 5.25
C VAL A 30 -9.10 8.10 5.98
N LYS A 31 -8.32 7.05 6.22
CA LYS A 31 -6.98 7.17 6.82
C LYS A 31 -5.95 6.70 5.83
N MET A 32 -4.90 7.45 5.68
CA MET A 32 -3.78 7.12 4.79
C MET A 32 -2.47 7.24 5.54
N VAL A 33 -1.56 6.31 5.32
CA VAL A 33 -0.23 6.30 5.91
C VAL A 33 0.80 5.91 4.86
N GLU A 34 1.85 6.72 4.73
CA GLU A 34 3.02 6.40 3.92
C GLU A 34 4.12 5.87 4.82
N LEU A 35 4.58 4.66 4.52
CA LEU A 35 5.63 3.98 5.26
C LEU A 35 6.88 3.85 4.39
N SER A 36 8.03 4.06 4.97
CA SER A 36 9.32 3.71 4.40
C SER A 36 10.02 2.63 5.21
N MET A 37 10.75 1.77 4.55
CA MET A 37 11.60 0.78 5.21
C MET A 37 12.90 1.43 5.63
N VAL A 38 13.29 1.26 6.89
CA VAL A 38 14.51 1.81 7.46
C VAL A 38 15.39 0.67 7.98
N GLY A 39 16.68 0.69 7.60
CA GLY A 39 17.69 -0.23 8.11
C GLY A 39 18.03 -1.39 7.18
N LYS A 40 19.27 -1.87 7.30
CA LYS A 40 19.78 -3.06 6.65
C LYS A 40 19.62 -4.23 7.63
N GLY A 41 18.79 -5.21 7.32
CA GLY A 41 18.71 -6.48 8.06
C GLY A 41 17.62 -6.57 9.13
N ASN A 42 17.22 -5.52 9.80
CA ASN A 42 16.04 -5.52 10.67
C ASN A 42 14.96 -4.67 9.97
N GLN A 43 13.85 -5.30 9.61
CA GLN A 43 12.76 -4.63 8.90
C GLN A 43 12.04 -3.69 9.88
N SER A 44 12.55 -2.48 9.99
CA SER A 44 11.88 -1.40 10.71
C SER A 44 11.18 -0.47 9.72
N TYR A 45 10.00 -0.03 10.07
CA TYR A 45 9.23 0.90 9.26
C TYR A 45 9.15 2.25 9.95
N ARG A 46 9.21 3.31 9.16
CA ARG A 46 9.02 4.68 9.61
C ARG A 46 7.81 5.28 8.93
N ILE A 47 6.98 5.97 9.70
CA ILE A 47 5.88 6.76 9.15
C ILE A 47 6.47 8.03 8.56
N GLU A 48 6.34 8.21 7.26
CA GLU A 48 6.78 9.40 6.54
C GLU A 48 5.71 10.48 6.56
N ARG A 49 4.48 10.06 6.31
CA ARG A 49 3.30 10.94 6.26
C ARG A 49 2.06 10.17 6.68
N TYR A 50 1.10 10.90 7.19
CA TYR A 50 -0.23 10.35 7.43
C TYR A 50 -1.28 11.45 7.29
N VAL A 51 -2.50 11.05 7.01
CA VAL A 51 -3.66 11.93 6.95
C VAL A 51 -4.91 11.19 7.39
N ILE A 52 -5.82 11.91 8.01
CA ILE A 52 -7.15 11.45 8.33
C ILE A 52 -8.12 12.49 7.75
N GLU A 53 -9.03 12.03 6.88
CA GLU A 53 -10.10 12.83 6.29
C GLU A 53 -11.44 12.33 6.76
N SER A 54 -12.29 13.24 7.17
CA SER A 54 -13.65 12.90 7.56
C SER A 54 -14.46 12.48 6.35
N MET A 55 -15.19 11.36 6.49
CA MET A 55 -16.13 10.88 5.50
C MET A 55 -17.47 11.61 5.67
N PRO A 56 -18.13 12.04 4.58
CA PRO A 56 -19.49 12.52 4.66
C PRO A 56 -20.44 11.46 5.25
N VAL A 57 -21.44 11.91 5.98
CA VAL A 57 -22.49 11.04 6.51
C VAL A 57 -23.21 10.39 5.32
N ASP A 58 -23.54 9.11 5.45
CA ASP A 58 -24.22 8.32 4.42
C ASP A 58 -23.41 7.99 3.14
N ALA A 59 -22.11 8.35 3.07
CA ALA A 59 -21.28 7.92 1.96
C ALA A 59 -20.97 6.41 1.99
N MET A 60 -21.03 5.82 3.16
CA MET A 60 -20.88 4.36 3.37
C MET A 60 -21.97 3.84 4.30
N LEU A 61 -22.52 2.68 3.97
CA LEU A 61 -23.51 1.97 4.76
C LEU A 61 -23.05 0.51 4.94
N ASP A 62 -22.99 0.05 6.19
CA ASP A 62 -22.61 -1.33 6.54
C ASP A 62 -21.30 -1.83 5.87
N GLY A 63 -20.32 -0.93 5.71
CA GLY A 63 -19.04 -1.22 5.08
C GLY A 63 -19.04 -1.15 3.55
N ALA A 64 -20.20 -0.95 2.92
CA ALA A 64 -20.32 -0.76 1.48
C ALA A 64 -20.30 0.72 1.11
N ILE A 65 -19.67 1.04 -0.02
CA ILE A 65 -19.68 2.39 -0.59
C ILE A 65 -21.04 2.61 -1.27
N VAL A 66 -21.78 3.60 -0.78
CA VAL A 66 -23.07 4.00 -1.34
C VAL A 66 -22.91 5.22 -2.25
N ASP A 67 -22.07 6.17 -1.84
CA ASP A 67 -21.72 7.35 -2.62
C ASP A 67 -20.25 7.32 -3.00
N LEU A 68 -19.96 6.82 -4.20
CA LEU A 68 -18.60 6.72 -4.72
C LEU A 68 -17.95 8.09 -4.95
N GLU A 69 -18.76 9.09 -5.32
CA GLU A 69 -18.26 10.44 -5.58
C GLU A 69 -17.76 11.09 -4.29
N ALA A 70 -18.54 11.02 -3.24
CA ALA A 70 -18.15 11.53 -1.92
C ALA A 70 -16.90 10.84 -1.37
N VAL A 71 -16.78 9.53 -1.53
CA VAL A 71 -15.57 8.78 -1.14
C VAL A 71 -14.36 9.20 -1.98
N SER A 72 -14.54 9.35 -3.29
CA SER A 72 -13.48 9.79 -4.21
C SER A 72 -12.96 11.18 -3.85
N GLU A 73 -13.85 12.12 -3.58
CA GLU A 73 -13.46 13.48 -3.16
C GLU A 73 -12.70 13.45 -1.82
N CYS A 74 -13.15 12.63 -0.88
CA CYS A 74 -12.48 12.47 0.40
C CYS A 74 -11.05 11.94 0.20
N LEU A 75 -10.87 10.91 -0.64
CA LEU A 75 -9.56 10.37 -1.01
C LEU A 75 -8.68 11.44 -1.69
N GLN A 76 -9.22 12.20 -2.60
CA GLN A 76 -8.48 13.26 -3.31
C GLN A 76 -8.01 14.36 -2.35
N ARG A 77 -8.86 14.79 -1.42
CA ARG A 77 -8.47 15.76 -0.38
C ARG A 77 -7.34 15.23 0.48
N GLY A 78 -7.48 13.99 0.95
CA GLY A 78 -6.45 13.32 1.74
C GLY A 78 -5.13 13.20 0.99
N TRP A 79 -5.18 12.81 -0.26
CA TRP A 79 -3.99 12.70 -1.12
C TRP A 79 -3.28 14.04 -1.29
N LYS A 80 -4.04 15.08 -1.56
CA LYS A 80 -3.53 16.46 -1.71
C LYS A 80 -2.89 16.96 -0.41
N ARG A 81 -3.53 16.71 0.74
CA ARG A 81 -2.99 17.09 2.06
C ARG A 81 -1.73 16.34 2.42
N MET A 82 -1.66 15.06 2.06
CA MET A 82 -0.50 14.23 2.31
C MET A 82 0.72 14.67 1.49
N GLY A 83 0.52 15.28 0.32
CA GLY A 83 1.59 15.84 -0.52
C GLY A 83 2.62 14.80 -0.95
N THR A 84 2.19 13.55 -1.11
CA THR A 84 3.05 12.45 -1.53
C THR A 84 3.19 12.38 -3.04
N ARG A 85 4.34 11.89 -3.51
CA ARG A 85 4.56 11.53 -4.91
C ARG A 85 4.33 10.05 -5.18
N GLN A 86 4.05 9.28 -4.13
CA GLN A 86 3.81 7.86 -4.23
C GLN A 86 2.49 7.57 -4.94
N ARG A 87 2.48 6.48 -5.74
CA ARG A 87 1.31 6.04 -6.49
C ARG A 87 0.87 4.63 -6.15
N ASN A 88 1.72 3.89 -5.42
CA ASN A 88 1.41 2.53 -5.01
C ASN A 88 0.61 2.55 -3.71
N VAL A 89 -0.51 1.87 -3.72
CA VAL A 89 -1.48 1.85 -2.62
C VAL A 89 -1.73 0.41 -2.20
N ALA A 90 -1.83 0.19 -0.89
CA ALA A 90 -2.39 -1.03 -0.31
C ALA A 90 -3.74 -0.69 0.33
N LEU A 91 -4.76 -1.40 -0.08
CA LEU A 91 -6.12 -1.25 0.42
C LEU A 91 -6.61 -2.60 0.94
N ALA A 92 -7.22 -2.61 2.11
CA ALA A 92 -7.92 -3.78 2.62
C ALA A 92 -9.36 -3.79 2.11
N LEU A 93 -9.83 -4.95 1.69
CA LEU A 93 -11.25 -5.17 1.36
C LEU A 93 -11.98 -5.71 2.58
N PRO A 94 -13.24 -5.29 2.80
CA PRO A 94 -14.06 -5.86 3.85
C PRO A 94 -14.29 -7.36 3.61
N ALA A 95 -14.33 -8.15 4.68
CA ALA A 95 -14.50 -9.61 4.59
C ALA A 95 -15.81 -10.04 3.93
N THR A 96 -16.81 -9.17 3.93
CA THR A 96 -18.10 -9.38 3.26
C THR A 96 -18.00 -9.40 1.75
N ASP A 97 -16.99 -8.75 1.19
CA ASP A 97 -16.80 -8.60 -0.26
C ASP A 97 -15.77 -9.60 -0.81
N VAL A 98 -15.23 -10.46 0.07
CA VAL A 98 -14.16 -11.40 -0.28
C VAL A 98 -14.58 -12.83 0.04
N ILE A 99 -14.46 -13.71 -0.93
CA ILE A 99 -14.61 -15.16 -0.72
C ILE A 99 -13.22 -15.75 -0.53
N THR A 100 -12.90 -16.17 0.69
CA THR A 100 -11.65 -16.87 0.98
C THR A 100 -11.85 -18.38 0.87
N LYS A 101 -11.01 -19.04 0.08
CA LYS A 101 -11.00 -20.50 -0.06
C LYS A 101 -9.60 -21.04 0.15
N LYS A 102 -9.45 -21.96 1.08
CA LYS A 102 -8.19 -22.69 1.23
C LYS A 102 -8.11 -23.76 0.16
N ILE A 103 -7.11 -23.66 -0.71
CA ILE A 103 -6.81 -24.66 -1.74
C ILE A 103 -5.44 -25.27 -1.47
N PHE A 104 -5.31 -26.60 -1.66
CA PHE A 104 -4.03 -27.26 -1.68
C PHE A 104 -3.63 -27.47 -3.14
N VAL A 105 -2.53 -26.86 -3.53
CA VAL A 105 -1.97 -27.04 -4.87
C VAL A 105 -0.69 -27.85 -4.73
N PRO A 106 -0.57 -29.00 -5.41
CA PRO A 106 0.70 -29.73 -5.43
C PRO A 106 1.77 -28.87 -6.09
N ILE A 107 2.89 -28.69 -5.42
CA ILE A 107 4.01 -27.89 -5.93
C ILE A 107 4.76 -28.77 -6.95
N GLU A 108 4.44 -28.60 -8.20
CA GLU A 108 5.29 -29.06 -9.27
C GLU A 108 6.15 -27.90 -9.76
N ARG A 109 7.48 -28.00 -9.51
CA ARG A 109 8.51 -27.09 -10.01
C ARG A 109 8.44 -25.62 -9.53
N GLY A 110 8.44 -25.39 -8.24
CA GLY A 110 9.00 -24.16 -7.67
C GLY A 110 8.19 -22.86 -7.82
N PHE A 111 6.91 -22.91 -8.18
CA PHE A 111 6.04 -21.74 -8.15
C PHE A 111 5.05 -21.86 -7.00
N CYS A 112 5.18 -20.96 -6.03
CA CYS A 112 4.21 -20.80 -4.95
C CYS A 112 3.38 -19.57 -5.26
N PHE A 113 2.10 -19.74 -5.62
CA PHE A 113 1.15 -18.63 -5.66
C PHE A 113 0.35 -18.65 -4.36
N LEU A 114 0.54 -17.61 -3.55
CA LEU A 114 -0.33 -17.32 -2.42
C LEU A 114 -1.40 -16.33 -2.92
N ILE A 115 -2.63 -16.79 -3.09
CA ILE A 115 -3.78 -15.93 -3.29
C ILE A 115 -4.44 -15.77 -1.92
N VAL A 116 -4.34 -14.58 -1.37
CA VAL A 116 -5.04 -14.17 -0.14
C VAL A 116 -6.26 -13.37 -0.53
#